data_05fe143ed6688a1ca722991215a0c208
#
_entry.id   05fe143ed6688a1ca722991215a0c208
#
_cell.length_a   1.000
_cell.length_b   1.000
_cell.length_c   1.000
_cell.angle_alpha   90.00
_cell.angle_beta   90.00
_cell.angle_gamma   90.00
#
_symmetry.space_group_name_H-M   'P 1'
#
loop_
_entity.id
_entity.type
_entity.pdbx_description
1 polymer ?
#
loop_
_entity_poly.entity_id
_entity_poly.type
_entity_poly.pdbx_seq_one_letter_code
_entity_poly.pdbx_strand_id
1 'polypeptide(L)'
;GCEWAYTIDGGDLGELEYENFNAAGAKVNIKGVSVHTGYAKGKMVNASRLAVEFAEMIPATDTPEETEGYEGFYHLLGINSCCEKATLSYIIRDHDREKFEHRKNFIEECVRKMNEKWGEGTVSVNLYDQYYNMKEKIDPNMHVIDIVLKAMQESSVAPKVQPIRGGTDGAQLSFKGLPCPNIFAGGCNFHGPHEFVSVQVMEKAMQVIIKICELTAHYND
;
A
#
# COMPACT_ATOMS: atom_id res chain seq x y z
N GLY A 1 -26.22 10.92 -10.15
CA GLY A 1 -24.99 10.39 -9.56
C GLY A 1 -23.96 11.48 -9.51
N CYS A 2 -22.89 11.29 -8.74
CA CYS A 2 -21.76 12.20 -8.74
C CYS A 2 -20.77 11.79 -9.85
N GLU A 3 -20.12 12.77 -10.49
CA GLU A 3 -19.11 12.53 -11.53
C GLU A 3 -17.70 12.35 -10.91
N TRP A 4 -17.44 13.03 -9.80
CA TRP A 4 -16.23 12.89 -8.97
C TRP A 4 -16.50 13.23 -7.52
N ALA A 5 -15.53 13.00 -6.66
CA ALA A 5 -15.56 13.35 -5.25
C ALA A 5 -14.16 13.70 -4.73
N TYR A 6 -14.06 14.14 -3.50
CA TYR A 6 -12.81 14.35 -2.77
C TYR A 6 -12.92 13.75 -1.39
N THR A 7 -11.87 13.09 -0.93
CA THR A 7 -11.72 12.71 0.48
C THR A 7 -10.85 13.74 1.20
N ILE A 8 -11.17 14.02 2.47
CA ILE A 8 -10.40 14.91 3.33
C ILE A 8 -9.62 14.03 4.30
N ASP A 9 -8.62 13.36 3.76
CA ASP A 9 -7.87 12.28 4.40
C ASP A 9 -6.35 12.43 4.18
N GLY A 10 -5.92 13.55 3.59
CA GLY A 10 -4.52 13.89 3.42
C GLY A 10 -3.90 14.47 4.71
N GLY A 11 -2.57 14.54 4.76
CA GLY A 11 -1.82 15.00 5.91
C GLY A 11 -1.75 16.51 6.07
N ASP A 12 -0.55 17.05 5.88
CA ASP A 12 -0.20 18.46 6.14
C ASP A 12 -0.97 19.46 5.27
N LEU A 13 -1.03 20.70 5.75
CA LEU A 13 -1.61 21.82 5.02
C LEU A 13 -1.09 21.90 3.57
N GLY A 14 -2.01 21.86 2.61
CA GLY A 14 -1.74 21.97 1.18
C GLY A 14 -1.47 20.65 0.48
N GLU A 15 -1.45 19.52 1.16
CA GLU A 15 -1.29 18.22 0.51
C GLU A 15 -2.48 17.91 -0.40
N LEU A 16 -2.13 17.46 -1.61
CA LEU A 16 -3.03 16.95 -2.63
C LEU A 16 -2.45 15.64 -3.15
N GLU A 17 -3.19 14.58 -2.99
CA GLU A 17 -2.74 13.23 -3.22
C GLU A 17 -3.71 12.52 -4.16
N TYR A 18 -3.19 12.09 -5.31
CA TYR A 18 -3.94 11.31 -6.30
C TYR A 18 -3.14 10.12 -6.84
N GLU A 19 -2.04 9.80 -6.13
CA GLU A 19 -1.25 8.59 -6.30
C GLU A 19 -1.13 7.86 -4.94
N ASN A 20 -1.27 6.54 -4.97
CA ASN A 20 -1.10 5.68 -3.81
C ASN A 20 -0.43 4.37 -4.24
N PHE A 21 0.01 3.55 -3.30
CA PHE A 21 0.54 2.24 -3.64
C PHE A 21 -0.49 1.34 -4.33
N ASN A 22 -0.02 0.49 -5.26
CA ASN A 22 -0.64 -0.80 -5.52
C ASN A 22 -0.30 -1.73 -4.34
N ALA A 23 -1.23 -2.55 -3.91
CA ALA A 23 -1.10 -3.32 -2.69
C ALA A 23 -1.58 -4.77 -2.86
N ALA A 24 -0.75 -5.70 -2.41
CA ALA A 24 -1.11 -7.10 -2.28
C ALA A 24 -0.68 -7.66 -0.92
N GLY A 25 -1.33 -8.74 -0.53
CA GLY A 25 -0.89 -9.60 0.56
C GLY A 25 -0.38 -10.93 0.02
N ALA A 26 0.62 -11.51 0.69
CA ALA A 26 1.12 -12.83 0.39
C ALA A 26 1.17 -13.65 1.68
N LYS A 27 0.50 -14.80 1.68
CA LYS A 27 0.56 -15.77 2.77
C LYS A 27 1.29 -17.01 2.30
N VAL A 28 2.55 -17.13 2.71
CA VAL A 28 3.42 -18.27 2.39
C VAL A 28 3.22 -19.35 3.44
N ASN A 29 2.85 -20.56 3.02
CA ASN A 29 2.65 -21.72 3.90
C ASN A 29 3.72 -22.76 3.57
N ILE A 30 4.35 -23.30 4.60
CA ILE A 30 5.45 -24.26 4.51
C ILE A 30 5.07 -25.52 5.31
N LYS A 31 5.22 -26.68 4.70
CA LYS A 31 5.03 -28.00 5.33
C LYS A 31 6.39 -28.58 5.70
N GLY A 32 6.49 -29.07 6.92
CA GLY A 32 7.65 -29.80 7.41
C GLY A 32 7.34 -31.27 7.72
N VAL A 33 8.37 -32.01 8.06
CA VAL A 33 8.29 -33.40 8.53
C VAL A 33 8.99 -33.50 9.87
N SER A 34 8.22 -33.74 10.95
CA SER A 34 8.75 -33.90 12.29
C SER A 34 9.08 -35.37 12.52
N VAL A 35 10.25 -35.60 13.10
CA VAL A 35 10.70 -36.90 13.58
C VAL A 35 11.48 -36.74 14.89
N HIS A 36 11.77 -37.83 15.60
CA HIS A 36 12.61 -37.76 16.79
C HIS A 36 13.98 -37.16 16.47
N THR A 37 14.39 -36.14 17.21
CA THR A 37 15.58 -35.32 16.92
C THR A 37 16.87 -36.13 16.86
N GLY A 38 17.03 -37.15 17.68
CA GLY A 38 18.19 -38.04 17.68
C GLY A 38 18.32 -38.92 16.42
N TYR A 39 17.27 -39.02 15.60
CA TYR A 39 17.24 -39.84 14.38
C TYR A 39 16.82 -39.06 13.15
N ALA A 40 16.98 -37.74 13.19
CA ALA A 40 16.44 -36.80 12.23
C ALA A 40 17.23 -36.71 10.91
N LYS A 41 18.49 -37.17 10.88
CA LYS A 41 19.36 -37.05 9.69
C LYS A 41 18.72 -37.73 8.47
N GLY A 42 18.55 -36.91 7.42
CA GLY A 42 17.93 -37.36 6.15
C GLY A 42 16.43 -37.63 6.18
N LYS A 43 15.75 -37.30 7.31
CA LYS A 43 14.29 -37.55 7.50
C LYS A 43 13.50 -36.32 7.90
N MET A 44 14.07 -35.47 8.77
CA MET A 44 13.39 -34.26 9.24
C MET A 44 13.44 -33.16 8.19
N VAL A 45 12.30 -32.51 7.97
CA VAL A 45 12.20 -31.23 7.28
C VAL A 45 11.59 -30.23 8.26
N ASN A 46 12.40 -29.31 8.76
CA ASN A 46 11.97 -28.35 9.76
C ASN A 46 11.41 -27.10 9.10
N ALA A 47 10.08 -26.92 9.11
CA ALA A 47 9.41 -25.80 8.49
C ALA A 47 9.84 -24.44 9.06
N SER A 48 10.22 -24.36 10.34
CA SER A 48 10.76 -23.09 10.91
C SER A 48 12.08 -22.69 10.26
N ARG A 49 12.96 -23.63 9.94
CA ARG A 49 14.21 -23.34 9.23
C ARG A 49 13.95 -22.93 7.78
N LEU A 50 12.99 -23.60 7.12
CA LEU A 50 12.59 -23.25 5.76
C LEU A 50 11.95 -21.84 5.71
N ALA A 51 11.23 -21.42 6.76
CA ALA A 51 10.68 -20.08 6.87
C ALA A 51 11.79 -19.00 6.92
N VAL A 52 12.86 -19.26 7.66
CA VAL A 52 14.02 -18.37 7.67
C VAL A 52 14.67 -18.34 6.29
N GLU A 53 14.92 -19.50 5.69
CA GLU A 53 15.50 -19.60 4.33
C GLU A 53 14.63 -18.84 3.29
N PHE A 54 13.31 -18.97 3.35
CA PHE A 54 12.42 -18.21 2.48
C PHE A 54 12.53 -16.69 2.71
N ALA A 55 12.54 -16.27 3.97
CA ALA A 55 12.66 -14.85 4.31
C ALA A 55 13.98 -14.23 3.82
N GLU A 56 15.08 -14.98 3.86
CA GLU A 56 16.39 -14.56 3.34
C GLU A 56 16.45 -14.43 1.81
N MET A 57 15.49 -14.99 1.07
CA MET A 57 15.41 -14.81 -0.39
C MET A 57 14.87 -13.43 -0.76
N ILE A 58 14.17 -12.76 0.14
CA ILE A 58 13.66 -11.40 -0.11
C ILE A 58 14.81 -10.41 0.05
N PRO A 59 15.02 -9.49 -0.92
CA PRO A 59 16.09 -8.50 -0.83
C PRO A 59 15.99 -7.64 0.43
N ALA A 60 17.08 -7.58 1.19
CA ALA A 60 17.11 -6.80 2.45
C ALA A 60 16.95 -5.28 2.23
N THR A 61 17.24 -4.80 1.02
CA THR A 61 17.07 -3.40 0.61
C THR A 61 15.64 -3.04 0.22
N ASP A 62 14.78 -4.04 0.04
CA ASP A 62 13.39 -3.87 -0.42
C ASP A 62 12.41 -3.99 0.76
N THR A 63 12.72 -3.35 1.88
CA THR A 63 11.89 -3.32 3.09
C THR A 63 11.40 -1.91 3.40
N PRO A 64 10.35 -1.72 4.21
CA PRO A 64 9.88 -0.38 4.59
C PRO A 64 10.95 0.48 5.25
N GLU A 65 11.89 -0.14 5.98
CA GLU A 65 12.98 0.51 6.70
C GLU A 65 14.07 1.07 5.77
N GLU A 66 14.16 0.52 4.54
CA GLU A 66 15.22 0.83 3.56
C GLU A 66 14.69 1.57 2.32
N THR A 67 13.38 1.90 2.28
CA THR A 67 12.74 2.48 1.10
C THR A 67 11.99 3.77 1.42
N GLU A 68 12.01 4.72 0.47
CA GLU A 68 11.30 5.99 0.56
C GLU A 68 10.64 6.41 -0.76
N GLY A 69 9.88 7.51 -0.74
CA GLY A 69 9.26 8.10 -1.94
C GLY A 69 8.45 7.08 -2.74
N TYR A 70 8.83 6.89 -4.00
CA TYR A 70 8.17 5.97 -4.94
C TYR A 70 8.68 4.52 -4.87
N GLU A 71 9.65 4.24 -4.03
CA GLU A 71 10.23 2.89 -3.91
C GLU A 71 9.23 1.93 -3.27
N GLY A 72 9.05 0.78 -3.92
CA GLY A 72 8.21 -0.29 -3.43
C GLY A 72 8.96 -1.22 -2.46
N PHE A 73 8.22 -2.05 -1.74
CA PHE A 73 8.80 -2.94 -0.73
C PHE A 73 8.02 -4.23 -0.52
N TYR A 74 8.69 -5.18 0.16
CA TYR A 74 8.08 -6.32 0.82
C TYR A 74 8.19 -6.09 2.34
N HIS A 75 7.09 -6.22 3.06
CA HIS A 75 7.13 -6.14 4.51
C HIS A 75 6.65 -7.45 5.14
N LEU A 76 7.54 -8.11 5.85
CA LEU A 76 7.22 -9.30 6.63
C LEU A 76 6.47 -8.90 7.90
N LEU A 77 5.17 -9.12 7.92
CA LEU A 77 4.31 -8.82 9.08
C LEU A 77 4.53 -9.78 10.25
N GLY A 78 4.90 -11.01 9.95
CA GLY A 78 5.12 -12.00 10.99
C GLY A 78 5.37 -13.41 10.46
N ILE A 79 5.96 -14.22 11.32
CA ILE A 79 6.20 -15.65 11.13
C ILE A 79 5.55 -16.41 12.29
N ASN A 80 4.70 -17.37 11.96
CA ASN A 80 4.18 -18.35 12.93
C ASN A 80 4.69 -19.73 12.50
N SER A 81 5.48 -20.41 13.34
CA SER A 81 6.16 -21.62 12.91
C SER A 81 6.39 -22.66 14.02
N CYS A 82 6.43 -23.91 13.60
CA CYS A 82 6.96 -25.05 14.35
C CYS A 82 7.66 -26.01 13.37
N CYS A 83 8.13 -27.17 13.83
CA CYS A 83 8.81 -28.12 12.96
C CYS A 83 7.93 -28.61 11.80
N GLU A 84 6.63 -28.82 12.02
CA GLU A 84 5.71 -29.41 11.05
C GLU A 84 5.11 -28.41 10.07
N LYS A 85 5.02 -27.14 10.45
CA LYS A 85 4.41 -26.09 9.63
C LYS A 85 4.97 -24.71 9.93
N ALA A 86 4.99 -23.86 8.92
CA ALA A 86 5.22 -22.43 9.10
C ALA A 86 4.30 -21.62 8.20
N THR A 87 3.99 -20.41 8.63
CA THR A 87 3.27 -19.41 7.83
C THR A 87 3.97 -18.08 7.98
N LEU A 88 4.33 -17.48 6.84
CA LEU A 88 4.85 -16.11 6.75
C LEU A 88 3.77 -15.24 6.13
N SER A 89 3.58 -14.05 6.68
CA SER A 89 2.62 -13.06 6.14
C SER A 89 3.39 -11.85 5.66
N TYR A 90 3.23 -11.53 4.37
CA TYR A 90 3.83 -10.36 3.74
C TYR A 90 2.77 -9.40 3.22
N ILE A 91 3.09 -8.12 3.21
CA ILE A 91 2.47 -7.14 2.33
C ILE A 91 3.47 -6.69 1.28
N ILE A 92 2.96 -6.44 0.06
CA ILE A 92 3.73 -6.02 -1.11
C ILE A 92 3.18 -4.68 -1.54
N ARG A 93 4.06 -3.71 -1.80
CA ARG A 93 3.71 -2.34 -2.17
C ARG A 93 4.61 -1.87 -3.31
N ASP A 94 4.02 -1.20 -4.29
CA ASP A 94 4.73 -0.43 -5.30
C ASP A 94 3.77 0.58 -5.94
N HIS A 95 4.25 1.79 -6.27
CA HIS A 95 3.43 2.78 -7.00
C HIS A 95 3.26 2.39 -8.47
N ASP A 96 4.30 1.82 -9.06
CA ASP A 96 4.29 1.38 -10.44
C ASP A 96 3.61 0.02 -10.58
N ARG A 97 2.66 -0.11 -11.52
CA ARG A 97 1.90 -1.33 -11.75
C ARG A 97 2.77 -2.50 -12.23
N GLU A 98 3.69 -2.24 -13.15
CA GLU A 98 4.53 -3.30 -13.70
C GLU A 98 5.52 -3.82 -12.67
N LYS A 99 6.14 -2.92 -11.88
CA LYS A 99 7.00 -3.29 -10.76
C LYS A 99 6.22 -4.05 -9.69
N PHE A 100 4.99 -3.65 -9.40
CA PHE A 100 4.12 -4.35 -8.46
C PHE A 100 3.84 -5.79 -8.90
N GLU A 101 3.47 -6.01 -10.17
CA GLU A 101 3.29 -7.36 -10.71
C GLU A 101 4.60 -8.16 -10.68
N HIS A 102 5.73 -7.52 -11.01
CA HIS A 102 7.05 -8.15 -10.90
C HIS A 102 7.36 -8.60 -9.47
N ARG A 103 7.02 -7.79 -8.46
CA ARG A 103 7.20 -8.16 -7.05
C ARG A 103 6.36 -9.37 -6.66
N LYS A 104 5.13 -9.48 -7.12
CA LYS A 104 4.28 -10.67 -6.88
C LYS A 104 4.88 -11.92 -7.53
N ASN A 105 5.29 -11.81 -8.78
CA ASN A 105 5.94 -12.90 -9.52
C ASN A 105 7.24 -13.35 -8.84
N PHE A 106 8.00 -12.44 -8.24
CA PHE A 106 9.21 -12.78 -7.50
C PHE A 106 8.91 -13.66 -6.26
N ILE A 107 7.84 -13.39 -5.52
CA ILE A 107 7.39 -14.28 -4.42
C ILE A 107 7.06 -15.68 -4.95
N GLU A 108 6.37 -15.79 -6.08
CA GLU A 108 6.05 -17.07 -6.70
C GLU A 108 7.32 -17.81 -7.16
N GLU A 109 8.30 -17.07 -7.67
CA GLU A 109 9.60 -17.65 -8.04
C GLU A 109 10.37 -18.17 -6.81
N CYS A 110 10.30 -17.48 -5.67
CA CYS A 110 10.86 -17.97 -4.41
C CYS A 110 10.19 -19.27 -3.99
N VAL A 111 8.88 -19.37 -4.09
CA VAL A 111 8.12 -20.61 -3.82
C VAL A 111 8.59 -21.74 -4.74
N ARG A 112 8.71 -21.49 -6.03
CA ARG A 112 9.18 -22.47 -7.02
C ARG A 112 10.58 -22.97 -6.68
N LYS A 113 11.52 -22.09 -6.38
CA LYS A 113 12.90 -22.45 -5.99
C LYS A 113 12.94 -23.29 -4.72
N MET A 114 12.11 -22.96 -3.72
CA MET A 114 12.00 -23.75 -2.51
C MET A 114 11.43 -25.15 -2.78
N ASN A 115 10.44 -25.29 -3.64
CA ASN A 115 9.86 -26.58 -4.02
C ASN A 115 10.84 -27.45 -4.85
N GLU A 116 11.63 -26.84 -5.71
CA GLU A 116 12.72 -27.54 -6.44
C GLU A 116 13.76 -28.14 -5.49
N LYS A 117 14.08 -27.43 -4.41
CA LYS A 117 15.06 -27.86 -3.42
C LYS A 117 14.52 -28.86 -2.40
N TRP A 118 13.30 -28.64 -1.91
CA TRP A 118 12.74 -29.34 -0.76
C TRP A 118 11.63 -30.35 -1.12
N GLY A 119 11.23 -30.41 -2.38
CA GLY A 119 10.17 -31.25 -2.88
C GLY A 119 8.87 -30.50 -3.17
N GLU A 120 8.20 -30.93 -4.24
CA GLU A 120 6.96 -30.30 -4.71
C GLU A 120 5.88 -30.27 -3.61
N GLY A 121 5.21 -29.13 -3.46
CA GLY A 121 4.15 -28.91 -2.48
C GLY A 121 4.64 -28.67 -1.05
N THR A 122 5.96 -28.57 -0.83
CA THR A 122 6.54 -28.19 0.48
C THR A 122 6.19 -26.75 0.82
N VAL A 123 6.26 -25.84 -0.17
CA VAL A 123 5.93 -24.41 -0.01
C VAL A 123 4.79 -24.04 -0.95
N SER A 124 3.85 -23.26 -0.46
CA SER A 124 2.76 -22.69 -1.26
C SER A 124 2.53 -21.25 -0.86
N VAL A 125 1.99 -20.45 -1.77
CA VAL A 125 1.61 -19.07 -1.50
C VAL A 125 0.17 -18.81 -1.89
N ASN A 126 -0.51 -17.99 -1.08
CA ASN A 126 -1.77 -17.34 -1.45
C ASN A 126 -1.49 -15.84 -1.61
N LEU A 127 -1.48 -15.39 -2.86
CA LEU A 127 -1.37 -13.98 -3.24
C LEU A 127 -2.77 -13.42 -3.46
N TYR A 128 -3.02 -12.21 -2.96
CA TYR A 128 -4.28 -11.50 -3.16
C TYR A 128 -4.06 -10.00 -3.22
N ASP A 129 -4.65 -9.37 -4.23
CA ASP A 129 -4.61 -7.93 -4.38
C ASP A 129 -5.59 -7.26 -3.40
N GLN A 130 -5.19 -6.12 -2.85
CA GLN A 130 -5.96 -5.37 -1.86
C GLN A 130 -6.57 -4.10 -2.45
N TYR A 131 -5.75 -3.31 -3.12
CA TYR A 131 -6.13 -2.09 -3.83
C TYR A 131 -5.06 -1.71 -4.85
N TYR A 132 -5.38 -0.74 -5.70
CA TYR A 132 -4.48 -0.27 -6.75
C TYR A 132 -4.26 1.24 -6.68
N ASN A 133 -3.24 1.71 -7.40
CA ASN A 133 -2.93 3.13 -7.48
C ASN A 133 -4.05 3.87 -8.23
N MET A 134 -4.71 4.82 -7.52
CA MET A 134 -5.83 5.59 -8.08
C MET A 134 -5.43 6.50 -9.23
N LYS A 135 -4.14 6.78 -9.42
CA LYS A 135 -3.63 7.53 -10.57
C LYS A 135 -4.20 7.04 -11.89
N GLU A 136 -4.31 5.73 -12.08
CA GLU A 136 -4.91 5.13 -13.29
C GLU A 136 -6.33 5.63 -13.59
N LYS A 137 -7.07 6.06 -12.57
CA LYS A 137 -8.44 6.56 -12.65
C LYS A 137 -8.52 8.08 -12.63
N ILE A 138 -7.52 8.73 -12.04
CA ILE A 138 -7.45 10.19 -11.98
C ILE A 138 -6.87 10.79 -13.26
N ASP A 139 -5.85 10.18 -13.87
CA ASP A 139 -5.21 10.70 -15.10
C ASP A 139 -6.20 11.04 -16.23
N PRO A 140 -7.24 10.22 -16.52
CA PRO A 140 -8.27 10.61 -17.50
C PRO A 140 -9.20 11.75 -17.05
N ASN A 141 -9.11 12.18 -15.78
CA ASN A 141 -10.01 13.12 -15.11
C ASN A 141 -9.23 14.26 -14.44
N MET A 142 -8.13 14.73 -15.02
CA MET A 142 -7.25 15.72 -14.39
C MET A 142 -7.91 17.04 -14.01
N HIS A 143 -9.07 17.35 -14.61
CA HIS A 143 -9.88 18.53 -14.23
C HIS A 143 -10.23 18.55 -12.72
N VAL A 144 -10.39 17.35 -12.09
CA VAL A 144 -10.67 17.30 -10.65
C VAL A 144 -9.47 17.76 -9.82
N ILE A 145 -8.26 17.57 -10.32
CA ILE A 145 -7.02 18.07 -9.70
C ILE A 145 -6.87 19.58 -9.92
N ASP A 146 -7.14 20.05 -11.14
CA ASP A 146 -7.06 21.48 -11.49
C ASP A 146 -8.00 22.33 -10.63
N ILE A 147 -9.21 21.84 -10.34
CA ILE A 147 -10.17 22.50 -9.44
C ILE A 147 -9.57 22.65 -8.04
N VAL A 148 -8.95 21.62 -7.48
CA VAL A 148 -8.33 21.68 -6.15
C VAL A 148 -7.15 22.63 -6.13
N LEU A 149 -6.26 22.54 -7.12
CA LEU A 149 -5.09 23.43 -7.23
C LEU A 149 -5.52 24.90 -7.24
N LYS A 150 -6.54 25.23 -8.04
CA LYS A 150 -7.11 26.57 -8.10
C LYS A 150 -7.76 26.98 -6.77
N ALA A 151 -8.52 26.09 -6.15
CA ALA A 151 -9.15 26.34 -4.86
C ALA A 151 -8.11 26.64 -3.76
N MET A 152 -7.02 25.86 -3.71
CA MET A 152 -5.92 26.10 -2.78
C MET A 152 -5.26 27.46 -3.01
N GLN A 153 -4.95 27.81 -4.27
CA GLN A 153 -4.35 29.09 -4.62
C GLN A 153 -5.25 30.28 -4.20
N GLU A 154 -6.55 30.22 -4.53
CA GLU A 154 -7.53 31.25 -4.15
C GLU A 154 -7.75 31.34 -2.64
N SER A 155 -7.47 30.27 -1.89
CA SER A 155 -7.52 30.22 -0.42
C SER A 155 -6.18 30.56 0.24
N SER A 156 -5.18 31.03 -0.54
CA SER A 156 -3.81 31.31 -0.06
C SER A 156 -3.17 30.10 0.65
N VAL A 157 -3.37 28.91 0.09
CA VAL A 157 -2.73 27.65 0.48
C VAL A 157 -1.79 27.23 -0.65
N ALA A 158 -0.52 27.00 -0.31
CA ALA A 158 0.46 26.51 -1.28
C ALA A 158 0.23 24.99 -1.51
N PRO A 159 -0.07 24.55 -2.75
CA PRO A 159 -0.27 23.13 -3.02
C PRO A 159 1.03 22.32 -2.86
N LYS A 160 0.90 21.12 -2.27
CA LYS A 160 1.96 20.11 -2.15
C LYS A 160 1.43 18.79 -2.75
N VAL A 161 1.72 18.57 -4.02
CA VAL A 161 1.33 17.32 -4.69
C VAL A 161 2.35 16.23 -4.35
N GLN A 162 1.89 15.14 -3.75
CA GLN A 162 2.76 14.02 -3.37
C GLN A 162 2.00 12.69 -3.39
N PRO A 163 2.71 11.55 -3.55
CA PRO A 163 2.10 10.24 -3.48
C PRO A 163 1.91 9.79 -2.02
N ILE A 164 0.88 8.97 -1.79
CA ILE A 164 0.64 8.31 -0.52
C ILE A 164 1.38 6.97 -0.49
N ARG A 165 2.14 6.71 0.57
CA ARG A 165 2.75 5.39 0.82
C ARG A 165 1.80 4.44 1.57
N GLY A 166 0.55 4.41 1.17
CA GLY A 166 -0.53 3.62 1.75
C GLY A 166 -1.69 3.49 0.79
N GLY A 167 -2.85 3.12 1.31
CA GLY A 167 -4.14 3.11 0.63
C GLY A 167 -5.09 4.12 1.26
N THR A 168 -6.12 4.51 0.52
CA THR A 168 -7.15 5.45 0.97
C THR A 168 -8.52 5.02 0.49
N ASP A 169 -9.57 5.55 1.11
CA ASP A 169 -10.94 5.36 0.63
C ASP A 169 -11.13 5.97 -0.76
N GLY A 170 -10.44 7.07 -1.07
CA GLY A 170 -10.43 7.69 -2.39
C GLY A 170 -9.94 6.74 -3.49
N ALA A 171 -8.92 5.93 -3.22
CA ALA A 171 -8.47 4.89 -4.14
C ALA A 171 -9.58 3.85 -4.40
N GLN A 172 -10.25 3.38 -3.35
CA GLN A 172 -11.35 2.41 -3.49
C GLN A 172 -12.52 3.00 -4.29
N LEU A 173 -12.89 4.26 -4.04
CA LEU A 173 -13.96 4.95 -4.76
C LEU A 173 -13.60 5.15 -6.23
N SER A 174 -12.35 5.51 -6.52
CA SER A 174 -11.86 5.71 -7.88
C SER A 174 -11.97 4.43 -8.72
N PHE A 175 -11.65 3.28 -8.15
CA PHE A 175 -11.82 1.98 -8.82
C PHE A 175 -13.27 1.51 -8.92
N LYS A 176 -14.20 2.12 -8.17
CA LYS A 176 -15.66 1.92 -8.33
C LYS A 176 -16.29 2.87 -9.36
N GLY A 177 -15.48 3.68 -10.04
CA GLY A 177 -15.91 4.57 -11.10
C GLY A 177 -16.19 6.01 -10.65
N LEU A 178 -15.79 6.39 -9.44
CA LEU A 178 -15.89 7.74 -8.92
C LEU A 178 -14.48 8.31 -8.66
N PRO A 179 -13.87 9.06 -9.59
CA PRO A 179 -12.57 9.70 -9.38
C PRO A 179 -12.57 10.50 -8.07
N CYS A 180 -11.69 10.14 -7.14
CA CYS A 180 -11.74 10.67 -5.78
C CYS A 180 -10.33 10.87 -5.19
N PRO A 181 -9.62 11.97 -5.54
CA PRO A 181 -8.35 12.29 -4.92
C PRO A 181 -8.52 12.74 -3.47
N ASN A 182 -7.42 12.69 -2.70
CA ASN A 182 -7.37 13.17 -1.33
C ASN A 182 -6.88 14.61 -1.26
N ILE A 183 -7.48 15.39 -0.40
CA ILE A 183 -7.00 16.72 0.01
C ILE A 183 -6.65 16.69 1.50
N PHE A 184 -5.80 17.60 1.92
CA PHE A 184 -5.32 17.67 3.29
C PHE A 184 -6.46 17.81 4.32
N ALA A 185 -6.32 17.10 5.43
CA ALA A 185 -7.10 17.28 6.66
C ALA A 185 -6.34 18.19 7.64
N GLY A 186 -5.03 18.22 7.56
CA GLY A 186 -4.14 18.97 8.43
C GLY A 186 -3.86 18.28 9.76
N GLY A 187 -4.12 16.98 9.84
CA GLY A 187 -3.80 16.18 11.01
C GLY A 187 -2.30 15.88 11.13
N CYS A 188 -1.87 15.62 12.33
CA CYS A 188 -0.50 15.26 12.69
C CYS A 188 -0.49 14.02 13.55
N ASN A 189 0.60 13.22 13.48
CA ASN A 189 0.80 12.02 14.28
C ASN A 189 -0.31 10.97 14.12
N PHE A 190 -0.81 10.80 12.90
CA PHE A 190 -1.88 9.84 12.58
C PHE A 190 -1.61 8.45 13.16
N HIS A 191 -2.67 7.80 13.65
CA HIS A 191 -2.66 6.49 14.28
C HIS A 191 -1.85 6.42 15.59
N GLY A 192 -1.37 7.55 16.08
CA GLY A 192 -0.60 7.64 17.32
C GLY A 192 -1.42 8.15 18.51
N PRO A 193 -0.98 7.94 19.76
CA PRO A 193 -1.68 8.44 20.95
C PRO A 193 -1.62 9.96 21.11
N HIS A 194 -0.81 10.63 20.28
CA HIS A 194 -0.66 12.10 20.26
C HIS A 194 -1.16 12.70 18.93
N GLU A 195 -2.12 12.06 18.31
CA GLU A 195 -2.78 12.59 17.11
C GLU A 195 -3.51 13.88 17.42
N PHE A 196 -3.33 14.89 16.58
CA PHE A 196 -3.98 16.18 16.71
C PHE A 196 -4.15 16.89 15.38
N VAL A 197 -5.01 17.91 15.35
CA VAL A 197 -5.15 18.87 14.26
C VAL A 197 -5.24 20.27 14.83
N SER A 198 -4.62 21.27 14.18
CA SER A 198 -4.76 22.65 14.62
C SER A 198 -6.03 23.29 14.08
N VAL A 199 -6.67 24.14 14.90
CA VAL A 199 -7.87 24.89 14.49
C VAL A 199 -7.61 25.72 13.22
N GLN A 200 -6.44 26.34 13.13
CA GLN A 200 -6.06 27.17 11.98
C GLN A 200 -6.00 26.37 10.67
N VAL A 201 -5.51 25.13 10.72
CA VAL A 201 -5.49 24.25 9.54
C VAL A 201 -6.87 23.72 9.20
N MET A 202 -7.72 23.41 10.20
CA MET A 202 -9.13 23.08 9.99
C MET A 202 -9.88 24.21 9.27
N GLU A 203 -9.68 25.45 9.70
CA GLU A 203 -10.27 26.63 9.04
C GLU A 203 -9.80 26.77 7.58
N LYS A 204 -8.51 26.48 7.29
CA LYS A 204 -8.00 26.48 5.92
C LYS A 204 -8.58 25.36 5.08
N ALA A 205 -8.70 24.15 5.63
CA ALA A 205 -9.34 23.04 4.94
C ALA A 205 -10.79 23.38 4.57
N MET A 206 -11.55 23.96 5.52
CA MET A 206 -12.92 24.43 5.28
C MET A 206 -12.99 25.48 4.16
N GLN A 207 -12.08 26.46 4.13
CA GLN A 207 -12.01 27.49 3.08
C GLN A 207 -11.78 26.86 1.71
N VAL A 208 -10.85 25.89 1.62
CA VAL A 208 -10.56 25.17 0.36
C VAL A 208 -11.77 24.36 -0.10
N ILE A 209 -12.46 23.67 0.82
CA ILE A 209 -13.68 22.90 0.49
C ILE A 209 -14.77 23.83 -0.08
N ILE A 210 -15.04 24.96 0.56
CA ILE A 210 -16.01 25.95 0.07
C ILE A 210 -15.61 26.40 -1.35
N LYS A 211 -14.32 26.71 -1.56
CA LYS A 211 -13.83 27.16 -2.86
C LYS A 211 -13.94 26.08 -3.94
N ILE A 212 -13.70 24.82 -3.60
CA ILE A 212 -13.94 23.67 -4.51
C ILE A 212 -15.40 23.62 -4.92
N CYS A 213 -16.34 23.79 -3.98
CA CYS A 213 -17.79 23.81 -4.28
C CYS A 213 -18.15 24.97 -5.22
N GLU A 214 -17.63 26.16 -4.97
CA GLU A 214 -17.84 27.34 -5.83
C GLU A 214 -17.32 27.09 -7.25
N LEU A 215 -16.08 26.64 -7.40
CA LEU A 215 -15.45 26.35 -8.69
C LEU A 215 -16.16 25.23 -9.44
N THR A 216 -16.64 24.20 -8.73
CA THR A 216 -17.39 23.09 -9.32
C THR A 216 -18.75 23.55 -9.86
N ALA A 217 -19.45 24.43 -9.13
CA ALA A 217 -20.73 24.99 -9.56
C ALA A 217 -20.65 25.75 -10.89
N HIS A 218 -19.51 26.32 -11.22
CA HIS A 218 -19.24 27.08 -12.44
C HIS A 218 -18.37 26.33 -13.47
N TYR A 219 -18.13 25.03 -13.24
CA TYR A 219 -17.22 24.26 -14.10
C TYR A 219 -17.77 24.03 -15.52
N ASN A 220 -19.11 24.00 -15.68
CA ASN A 220 -19.78 23.79 -16.97
C ASN A 220 -20.36 25.06 -17.58
N ASP A 221 -20.11 26.23 -16.96
CA ASP A 221 -20.49 27.55 -17.47
C ASP A 221 -19.36 28.12 -18.35
#